data_a391cffb97b6cc632dd7202274d0191a
#
_entry.id   a391cffb97b6cc632dd7202274d0191a
#
_cell.length_a   1.000
_cell.length_b   1.000
_cell.length_c   1.000
_cell.angle_alpha   90.00
_cell.angle_beta   90.00
_cell.angle_gamma   90.00
#
_symmetry.space_group_name_H-M   'P 1'
#
loop_
_entity.id
_entity.type
_entity.pdbx_description
1 polymer ?
#
loop_
_entity_poly.entity_id
_entity_poly.type
_entity_poly.pdbx_seq_one_letter_code
_entity_poly.pdbx_strand_id
1 'polypeptide(L)'
;MKKNLFLFILLTLFTACSDDATIIKNKKALHNLDCMHLVVFPPDKLITQTLLSLYNFDTNCSYRLEVSRKSGILCNSNQNADKKALTNFPSGYIRMDLYKGSTSVYSYYKDLTHKASKDDIEDAFQRLQKDLLEK
;
A
#
# COMPACT_ATOMS: atom_id res chain seq x y z
N MET A 1 -43.91 -15.01 -13.06
CA MET A 1 -42.81 -14.13 -13.49
C MET A 1 -42.21 -13.23 -12.39
N LYS A 2 -42.79 -13.11 -11.23
CA LYS A 2 -42.23 -12.24 -10.14
C LYS A 2 -41.23 -12.93 -9.20
N LYS A 3 -41.03 -14.24 -9.28
CA LYS A 3 -40.09 -15.00 -8.42
C LYS A 3 -38.63 -15.00 -8.90
N ASN A 4 -38.36 -14.75 -10.17
CA ASN A 4 -36.99 -14.80 -10.72
C ASN A 4 -36.25 -13.46 -10.62
N LEU A 5 -36.95 -12.35 -10.35
CA LEU A 5 -36.31 -11.05 -10.20
C LEU A 5 -35.60 -10.91 -8.84
N PHE A 6 -36.09 -11.62 -7.81
CA PHE A 6 -35.51 -11.55 -6.47
C PHE A 6 -34.21 -12.34 -6.34
N LEU A 7 -34.01 -13.36 -7.17
CA LEU A 7 -32.78 -14.16 -7.15
C LEU A 7 -31.61 -13.44 -7.81
N PHE A 8 -31.86 -12.52 -8.74
CA PHE A 8 -30.81 -11.77 -9.44
C PHE A 8 -30.21 -10.63 -8.61
N ILE A 9 -30.99 -10.11 -7.63
CA ILE A 9 -30.54 -9.01 -6.76
C ILE A 9 -29.61 -9.52 -5.64
N LEU A 10 -29.70 -10.80 -5.30
CA LEU A 10 -28.88 -11.40 -4.23
C LEU A 10 -27.45 -11.77 -4.66
N LEU A 11 -27.16 -11.78 -5.96
CA LEU A 11 -25.87 -12.20 -6.50
C LEU A 11 -24.83 -11.05 -6.66
N THR A 12 -25.22 -9.79 -6.43
CA THR A 12 -24.35 -8.64 -6.65
C THR A 12 -23.68 -8.08 -5.39
N LEU A 13 -23.84 -8.76 -4.23
CA LEU A 13 -23.38 -8.25 -2.93
C LEU A 13 -22.03 -8.81 -2.44
N PHE A 14 -21.28 -9.56 -3.28
CA PHE A 14 -20.00 -10.17 -2.86
C PHE A 14 -18.77 -9.67 -3.60
N THR A 15 -18.69 -8.39 -3.93
CA THR A 15 -17.42 -7.78 -4.31
C THR A 15 -16.96 -6.76 -3.27
N ALA A 16 -16.89 -7.18 -2.02
CA ALA A 16 -16.03 -6.51 -1.04
C ALA A 16 -14.62 -7.09 -1.25
N CYS A 17 -13.83 -6.53 -2.18
CA CYS A 17 -12.39 -6.60 -2.08
C CYS A 17 -12.03 -5.85 -0.80
N SER A 18 -11.78 -6.58 0.29
CA SER A 18 -11.14 -6.02 1.45
C SER A 18 -9.72 -5.67 1.04
N ASP A 19 -9.45 -4.39 0.88
CA ASP A 19 -8.10 -3.88 0.76
C ASP A 19 -7.49 -4.00 2.16
N ASP A 20 -6.67 -5.02 2.38
CA ASP A 20 -6.05 -5.33 3.68
C ASP A 20 -4.95 -4.31 4.07
N ALA A 21 -4.86 -3.20 3.35
CA ALA A 21 -3.89 -2.15 3.65
C ALA A 21 -4.35 -1.25 4.80
N THR A 22 -3.44 -0.97 5.72
CA THR A 22 -3.64 0.05 6.76
C THR A 22 -3.26 1.41 6.22
N ILE A 23 -4.20 2.36 6.27
CA ILE A 23 -4.02 3.72 5.75
C ILE A 23 -4.28 4.75 6.84
N ILE A 24 -3.34 5.68 7.00
CA ILE A 24 -3.45 6.83 7.90
C ILE A 24 -3.30 8.11 7.07
N LYS A 25 -4.26 9.04 7.18
CA LYS A 25 -4.28 10.31 6.45
C LYS A 25 -4.36 11.48 7.42
N ASN A 26 -3.44 12.43 7.29
CA ASN A 26 -3.50 13.71 7.99
C ASN A 26 -3.93 14.83 7.04
N LYS A 27 -5.25 14.98 6.86
CA LYS A 27 -5.83 15.97 5.94
C LYS A 27 -5.45 17.42 6.28
N LYS A 28 -5.16 17.72 7.56
CA LYS A 28 -4.76 19.07 8.00
C LYS A 28 -3.36 19.44 7.54
N ALA A 29 -2.47 18.45 7.38
CA ALA A 29 -1.10 18.67 6.93
C ALA A 29 -0.96 18.65 5.40
N LEU A 30 -1.99 18.19 4.69
CA LEU A 30 -2.00 18.14 3.22
C LEU A 30 -2.46 19.49 2.65
N HIS A 31 -1.54 20.24 2.07
CA HIS A 31 -1.80 21.46 1.32
C HIS A 31 -1.20 21.31 -0.07
N ASN A 32 -2.02 21.35 -1.12
CA ASN A 32 -1.61 21.37 -2.53
C ASN A 32 -0.43 20.41 -2.83
N LEU A 33 -0.73 19.11 -2.91
CA LEU A 33 0.25 18.12 -3.34
C LEU A 33 0.41 18.21 -4.87
N ASP A 34 1.41 18.93 -5.33
CA ASP A 34 1.74 19.16 -6.74
C ASP A 34 3.01 18.45 -7.19
N CYS A 35 3.84 18.02 -6.23
CA CYS A 35 5.07 17.29 -6.47
C CYS A 35 5.38 16.30 -5.35
N MET A 36 6.29 15.37 -5.59
CA MET A 36 6.86 14.47 -4.58
C MET A 36 8.36 14.23 -4.86
N HIS A 37 9.15 14.15 -3.78
CA HIS A 37 10.54 13.69 -3.80
C HIS A 37 10.58 12.23 -3.34
N LEU A 38 11.15 11.33 -4.13
CA LEU A 38 11.23 9.90 -3.83
C LEU A 38 12.47 9.57 -2.98
N VAL A 39 12.26 8.87 -1.87
CA VAL A 39 13.31 8.26 -1.05
C VAL A 39 13.02 6.77 -0.88
N VAL A 40 13.92 5.91 -1.32
CA VAL A 40 13.82 4.46 -1.17
C VAL A 40 14.89 3.99 -0.18
N PHE A 41 14.45 3.49 0.97
CA PHE A 41 15.36 3.01 2.02
C PHE A 41 14.85 1.72 2.69
N PRO A 42 15.69 0.66 2.76
CA PRO A 42 17.01 0.54 2.11
C PRO A 42 16.92 0.63 0.58
N PRO A 43 18.04 0.93 -0.13
CA PRO A 43 18.03 1.06 -1.59
C PRO A 43 17.47 -0.20 -2.27
N ASP A 44 16.47 -0.03 -3.14
CA ASP A 44 15.80 -1.11 -3.84
C ASP A 44 15.54 -0.73 -5.31
N LYS A 45 16.17 -1.47 -6.23
CA LYS A 45 16.08 -1.20 -7.66
C LYS A 45 14.64 -1.41 -8.19
N LEU A 46 13.93 -2.42 -7.69
CA LEU A 46 12.56 -2.70 -8.17
C LEU A 46 11.62 -1.55 -7.79
N ILE A 47 11.66 -1.09 -6.54
CA ILE A 47 10.86 0.07 -6.09
C ILE A 47 11.21 1.30 -6.92
N THR A 48 12.51 1.63 -7.01
CA THR A 48 12.96 2.83 -7.70
C THR A 48 12.54 2.84 -9.17
N GLN A 49 12.80 1.77 -9.91
CA GLN A 49 12.45 1.68 -11.33
C GLN A 49 10.95 1.72 -11.56
N THR A 50 10.18 0.99 -10.74
CA THR A 50 8.72 0.98 -10.84
C THR A 50 8.15 2.37 -10.63
N LEU A 51 8.51 3.04 -9.54
CA LEU A 51 7.95 4.36 -9.21
C LEU A 51 8.39 5.45 -10.19
N LEU A 52 9.64 5.45 -10.65
CA LEU A 52 10.11 6.39 -11.68
C LEU A 52 9.41 6.19 -13.03
N SER A 53 8.89 4.99 -13.32
CA SER A 53 8.08 4.77 -14.52
C SER A 53 6.64 5.28 -14.40
N LEU A 54 6.14 5.48 -13.18
CA LEU A 54 4.75 5.88 -12.90
C LEU A 54 4.59 7.37 -12.63
N TYR A 55 5.63 8.03 -12.14
CA TYR A 55 5.56 9.42 -11.70
C TYR A 55 6.88 10.16 -11.89
N ASN A 56 6.79 11.44 -12.25
CA ASN A 56 7.96 12.31 -12.39
C ASN A 56 8.27 12.97 -11.03
N PHE A 57 9.18 12.36 -10.27
CA PHE A 57 9.60 12.86 -8.96
C PHE A 57 10.55 14.05 -9.08
N ASP A 58 10.37 15.04 -8.20
CA ASP A 58 11.20 16.25 -8.12
C ASP A 58 12.04 16.23 -6.83
N THR A 59 13.35 16.24 -6.97
CA THR A 59 14.28 16.23 -5.83
C THR A 59 14.19 17.48 -4.94
N ASN A 60 13.62 18.58 -5.45
CA ASN A 60 13.47 19.83 -4.72
C ASN A 60 12.09 19.96 -4.06
N CYS A 61 11.22 18.98 -4.21
CA CYS A 61 9.88 19.01 -3.64
C CYS A 61 9.90 18.96 -2.11
N SER A 62 9.03 19.75 -1.48
CA SER A 62 8.85 19.77 -0.02
C SER A 62 8.14 18.53 0.53
N TYR A 63 7.42 17.79 -0.32
CA TYR A 63 6.83 16.51 0.03
C TYR A 63 7.79 15.37 -0.29
N ARG A 64 8.09 14.56 0.73
CA ARG A 64 9.00 13.41 0.62
C ARG A 64 8.21 12.11 0.74
N LEU A 65 8.21 11.30 -0.32
CA LEU A 65 7.67 9.95 -0.32
C LEU A 65 8.78 8.95 0.05
N GLU A 66 8.67 8.37 1.22
CA GLU A 66 9.55 7.30 1.68
C GLU A 66 8.92 5.95 1.38
N VAL A 67 9.65 5.08 0.69
CA VAL A 67 9.15 3.77 0.30
C VAL A 67 10.11 2.68 0.75
N SER A 68 9.55 1.64 1.35
CA SER A 68 10.29 0.45 1.77
C SER A 68 9.47 -0.81 1.56
N ARG A 69 10.16 -1.92 1.38
CA ARG A 69 9.58 -3.26 1.43
C ARG A 69 10.51 -4.21 2.16
N LYS A 70 9.95 -5.25 2.71
CA LYS A 70 10.72 -6.36 3.28
C LYS A 70 10.08 -7.67 2.85
N SER A 71 10.90 -8.69 2.67
CA SER A 71 10.47 -10.05 2.36
C SER A 71 11.28 -11.04 3.20
N GLY A 72 10.78 -12.26 3.35
CA GLY A 72 11.45 -13.30 4.11
C GLY A 72 11.47 -13.04 5.62
N ILE A 73 10.44 -12.40 6.15
CA ILE A 73 10.28 -12.24 7.60
C ILE A 73 9.94 -13.60 8.18
N LEU A 74 10.89 -14.16 8.95
CA LEU A 74 10.71 -15.41 9.65
C LEU A 74 10.18 -15.15 11.06
N CYS A 75 9.04 -15.73 11.37
CA CYS A 75 8.50 -15.72 12.72
C CYS A 75 9.14 -16.87 13.50
N ASN A 76 10.18 -16.59 14.29
CA ASN A 76 10.97 -17.59 15.02
C ASN A 76 10.37 -18.04 16.36
N SER A 77 9.11 -17.77 16.64
CA SER A 77 8.46 -18.21 17.87
C SER A 77 8.09 -19.69 17.76
N ASN A 78 8.77 -20.54 18.53
CA ASN A 78 8.47 -21.98 18.62
C ASN A 78 7.07 -22.27 19.19
N GLN A 79 6.47 -21.32 19.90
CA GLN A 79 5.15 -21.48 20.53
C GLN A 79 3.98 -21.49 19.53
N ASN A 80 4.21 -21.13 18.28
CA ASN A 80 3.17 -21.02 17.25
C ASN A 80 3.44 -21.89 16.00
N ALA A 81 4.30 -22.91 16.11
CA ALA A 81 4.66 -23.76 14.98
C ALA A 81 3.44 -24.42 14.32
N ASP A 82 2.51 -24.93 15.13
CA ASP A 82 1.28 -25.60 14.65
C ASP A 82 0.30 -24.61 14.04
N LYS A 83 0.25 -23.37 14.54
CA LYS A 83 -0.60 -22.30 13.98
C LYS A 83 -0.04 -21.76 12.66
N LYS A 84 1.28 -21.77 12.46
CA LYS A 84 1.92 -21.35 11.21
C LYS A 84 1.56 -22.25 10.03
N ALA A 85 1.32 -23.52 10.27
CA ALA A 85 0.93 -24.46 9.23
C ALA A 85 -0.52 -24.24 8.72
N LEU A 86 -1.36 -23.54 9.50
CA LEU A 86 -2.79 -23.36 9.25
C LEU A 86 -3.19 -21.94 8.86
N THR A 87 -2.28 -20.96 8.93
CA THR A 87 -2.60 -19.55 8.67
C THR A 87 -1.57 -18.94 7.72
N ASN A 88 -2.05 -18.10 6.80
CA ASN A 88 -1.20 -17.28 5.91
C ASN A 88 -0.56 -16.15 6.71
N PHE A 89 0.52 -16.44 7.44
CA PHE A 89 1.28 -15.41 8.13
C PHE A 89 1.98 -14.49 7.13
N PRO A 90 2.00 -13.18 7.38
CA PRO A 90 2.76 -12.24 6.58
C PRO A 90 4.25 -12.62 6.58
N SER A 91 4.83 -12.77 5.40
CA SER A 91 6.26 -13.00 5.21
C SER A 91 7.00 -11.76 4.71
N GLY A 92 6.29 -10.68 4.47
CA GLY A 92 6.82 -9.42 4.00
C GLY A 92 5.84 -8.27 4.19
N TYR A 93 6.26 -7.10 3.77
CA TYR A 93 5.40 -5.92 3.72
C TYR A 93 5.85 -4.95 2.63
N ILE A 94 4.94 -4.05 2.25
CA ILE A 94 5.22 -2.81 1.54
C ILE A 94 4.71 -1.63 2.36
N ARG A 95 5.50 -0.56 2.43
CA ARG A 95 5.18 0.66 3.14
C ARG A 95 5.51 1.89 2.30
N MET A 96 4.60 2.86 2.29
CA MET A 96 4.77 4.17 1.68
C MET A 96 4.33 5.24 2.66
N ASP A 97 5.22 6.14 3.02
CA ASP A 97 4.96 7.26 3.91
C ASP A 97 5.25 8.58 3.21
N LEU A 98 4.28 9.47 3.19
CA LEU A 98 4.45 10.82 2.67
C LEU A 98 4.61 11.81 3.83
N TYR A 99 5.67 12.60 3.78
CA TYR A 99 5.98 13.64 4.74
C TYR A 99 6.02 15.02 4.08
N LYS A 100 5.63 16.04 4.85
CA LYS A 100 5.94 17.44 4.56
C LYS A 100 6.86 17.96 5.69
N GLY A 101 8.13 18.15 5.37
CA GLY A 101 9.16 18.35 6.41
C GLY A 101 9.22 17.16 7.35
N SER A 102 8.95 17.35 8.64
CA SER A 102 8.88 16.30 9.66
C SER A 102 7.46 15.79 9.93
N THR A 103 6.44 16.37 9.29
CA THR A 103 5.04 16.02 9.54
C THR A 103 4.60 14.89 8.61
N SER A 104 4.09 13.79 9.17
CA SER A 104 3.47 12.72 8.41
C SER A 104 2.12 13.20 7.86
N VAL A 105 1.96 13.07 6.54
CA VAL A 105 0.75 13.46 5.78
C VAL A 105 -0.08 12.24 5.44
N TYR A 106 0.60 11.16 5.06
CA TYR A 106 -0.03 9.93 4.64
C TYR A 106 0.85 8.74 4.99
N SER A 107 0.25 7.63 5.37
CA SER A 107 0.94 6.36 5.56
C SER A 107 0.10 5.24 4.98
N TYR A 108 0.72 4.41 4.17
CA TYR A 108 0.21 3.16 3.63
C TYR A 108 1.07 2.01 4.10
N TYR A 109 0.46 0.97 4.65
CA TYR A 109 1.14 -0.25 5.04
C TYR A 109 0.30 -1.46 4.65
N LYS A 110 0.92 -2.44 4.00
CA LYS A 110 0.28 -3.69 3.63
C LYS A 110 1.18 -4.87 3.93
N ASP A 111 0.65 -5.83 4.69
CA ASP A 111 1.28 -7.13 4.88
C ASP A 111 1.17 -7.97 3.60
N LEU A 112 2.22 -8.73 3.30
CA LEU A 112 2.28 -9.62 2.15
C LEU A 112 2.62 -11.05 2.59
N THR A 113 1.90 -12.01 2.04
CA THR A 113 2.16 -13.44 2.22
C THR A 113 3.16 -14.00 1.20
N HIS A 114 3.63 -13.13 0.29
CA HIS A 114 4.57 -13.42 -0.78
C HIS A 114 5.66 -12.34 -0.85
N LYS A 115 6.66 -12.56 -1.66
CA LYS A 115 7.69 -11.55 -1.93
C LYS A 115 7.05 -10.37 -2.68
N ALA A 116 7.23 -9.15 -2.16
CA ALA A 116 6.71 -7.95 -2.79
C ALA A 116 7.11 -7.86 -4.26
N SER A 117 6.14 -7.76 -5.15
CA SER A 117 6.26 -7.71 -6.60
C SER A 117 6.19 -6.28 -7.12
N LYS A 118 6.34 -6.12 -8.43
CA LYS A 118 6.10 -4.85 -9.12
C LYS A 118 4.65 -4.41 -8.96
N ASP A 119 3.71 -5.34 -9.11
CA ASP A 119 2.27 -5.06 -9.02
C ASP A 119 1.88 -4.54 -7.63
N ASP A 120 2.46 -5.11 -6.56
CA ASP A 120 2.22 -4.62 -5.19
C ASP A 120 2.68 -3.16 -5.00
N ILE A 121 3.79 -2.78 -5.65
CA ILE A 121 4.32 -1.41 -5.60
C ILE A 121 3.41 -0.46 -6.40
N GLU A 122 2.97 -0.89 -7.58
CA GLU A 122 2.04 -0.12 -8.42
C GLU A 122 0.71 0.09 -7.72
N ASP A 123 0.11 -0.95 -7.16
CA ASP A 123 -1.15 -0.89 -6.41
C ASP A 123 -1.06 0.06 -5.21
N ALA A 124 0.02 -0.04 -4.44
CA ALA A 124 0.24 0.83 -3.29
C ALA A 124 0.37 2.30 -3.71
N PHE A 125 1.08 2.58 -4.81
CA PHE A 125 1.24 3.94 -5.31
C PHE A 125 -0.04 4.49 -5.93
N GLN A 126 -0.79 3.70 -6.68
CA GLN A 126 -2.10 4.06 -7.20
C GLN A 126 -3.08 4.38 -6.07
N ARG A 127 -3.04 3.60 -4.99
CA ARG A 127 -3.86 3.88 -3.82
C ARG A 127 -3.51 5.20 -3.16
N LEU A 128 -2.21 5.51 -3.02
CA LEU A 128 -1.75 6.82 -2.52
C LEU A 128 -2.25 7.95 -3.42
N GLN A 129 -2.11 7.82 -4.74
CA GLN A 129 -2.58 8.83 -5.69
C GLN A 129 -4.09 9.04 -5.58
N LYS A 130 -4.87 7.97 -5.56
CA LYS A 130 -6.33 8.02 -5.37
C LYS A 130 -6.71 8.75 -4.08
N ASP A 131 -6.04 8.41 -3.00
CA ASP A 131 -6.34 8.96 -1.67
C ASP A 131 -5.99 10.44 -1.51
N LEU A 132 -5.00 10.94 -2.26
CA LEU A 132 -4.44 12.28 -2.08
C LEU A 132 -4.71 13.25 -3.25
N LEU A 133 -4.83 12.74 -4.47
CA LEU A 133 -4.95 13.55 -5.67
C LEU A 133 -6.37 13.56 -6.25
N GLU A 134 -7.16 12.52 -6.03
CA GLU A 134 -8.57 12.51 -6.41
C GLU A 134 -9.41 13.27 -5.37
N LYS A 135 -10.03 14.35 -5.82
CA LYS A 135 -10.97 15.17 -5.02
C LYS A 135 -12.38 14.64 -5.13
#